data_cfcf87620b12a2b08034a427b4eaf7cb
#
_entry.id   cfcf87620b12a2b08034a427b4eaf7cb
#
_cell.length_a   1.000
_cell.length_b   1.000
_cell.length_c   1.000
_cell.angle_alpha   90.00
_cell.angle_beta   90.00
_cell.angle_gamma   90.00
#
_symmetry.space_group_name_H-M   'P 1'
#
loop_
_entity.id
_entity.type
_entity.pdbx_description
1 polymer ?
#
loop_
_entity_poly.entity_id
_entity_poly.type
_entity_poly.pdbx_seq_one_letter_code
_entity_poly.pdbx_strand_id
1 'polypeptide(L)'
;MKQKTRLPWIVILLITTSLFSSAMAADETEWLGTFQDWHAQAYKDGARSGCYIISAPKSEKGNYTKRGDVYVLVSISSKERIGIVTLHAGYPFKEDSEVNVDIDGESQTLLTSNEIAWAYDGEDQTFIDRMRSGKKMVVVGFSTRGTKTTDTYSLFGFTQAFETILKHNQCK
;
A
#
# COMPACT_ATOMS: atom_id res chain seq x y z
N MET A 1 -67.95 53.47 -27.63
CA MET A 1 -66.84 53.43 -26.65
C MET A 1 -66.24 52.04 -26.70
N LYS A 2 -65.03 51.87 -27.29
CA LYS A 2 -64.33 50.58 -27.42
C LYS A 2 -63.22 50.52 -26.38
N GLN A 3 -63.35 49.68 -25.38
CA GLN A 3 -62.32 49.41 -24.37
C GLN A 3 -61.29 48.44 -24.97
N LYS A 4 -60.03 48.89 -25.00
CA LYS A 4 -58.85 48.08 -25.38
C LYS A 4 -58.34 47.39 -24.09
N THR A 5 -58.56 46.12 -23.97
CA THR A 5 -57.89 45.27 -22.95
C THR A 5 -56.46 45.05 -23.33
N ARG A 6 -55.52 45.48 -22.47
CA ARG A 6 -54.05 45.22 -22.62
C ARG A 6 -53.72 43.93 -21.88
N LEU A 7 -53.21 42.94 -22.60
CA LEU A 7 -52.70 41.68 -22.03
C LEU A 7 -51.30 41.94 -21.46
N PRO A 8 -51.01 41.53 -20.24
CA PRO A 8 -49.65 41.66 -19.69
C PRO A 8 -48.74 40.54 -20.25
N TRP A 9 -47.60 40.93 -20.74
CA TRP A 9 -46.52 40.00 -21.15
C TRP A 9 -45.90 39.39 -19.89
N ILE A 10 -46.11 38.08 -19.66
CA ILE A 10 -45.44 37.30 -18.64
C ILE A 10 -44.10 36.88 -19.24
N VAL A 11 -43.02 37.51 -18.76
CA VAL A 11 -41.67 37.08 -19.04
C VAL A 11 -41.36 35.85 -18.16
N ILE A 12 -41.38 34.67 -18.75
CA ILE A 12 -40.94 33.43 -18.08
C ILE A 12 -39.41 33.40 -18.11
N LEU A 13 -38.81 33.70 -16.96
CA LEU A 13 -37.38 33.58 -16.75
C LEU A 13 -37.03 32.09 -16.56
N LEU A 14 -36.53 31.43 -17.61
CA LEU A 14 -36.01 30.06 -17.56
C LEU A 14 -34.68 30.06 -16.79
N ILE A 15 -34.72 29.71 -15.51
CA ILE A 15 -33.54 29.46 -14.70
C ILE A 15 -33.02 28.06 -15.07
N THR A 16 -31.99 28.00 -15.90
CA THR A 16 -31.27 26.75 -16.17
C THR A 16 -30.36 26.46 -15.00
N THR A 17 -30.76 25.58 -14.09
CA THR A 17 -29.90 25.03 -13.02
C THR A 17 -28.93 24.06 -13.65
N SER A 18 -27.70 24.49 -13.88
CA SER A 18 -26.59 23.61 -14.25
C SER A 18 -26.25 22.72 -13.06
N LEU A 19 -26.64 21.45 -13.10
CA LEU A 19 -26.19 20.43 -12.17
C LEU A 19 -24.72 20.14 -12.47
N PHE A 20 -23.80 20.76 -11.72
CA PHE A 20 -22.42 20.34 -11.67
C PHE A 20 -22.37 18.97 -10.98
N SER A 21 -22.39 17.89 -11.74
CA SER A 21 -21.99 16.57 -11.26
C SER A 21 -20.49 16.60 -10.97
N SER A 22 -20.13 16.74 -9.71
CA SER A 22 -18.78 16.45 -9.25
C SER A 22 -18.57 14.94 -9.42
N ALA A 23 -17.86 14.55 -10.48
CA ALA A 23 -17.36 13.19 -10.60
C ALA A 23 -16.36 12.97 -9.46
N MET A 24 -16.75 12.23 -8.43
CA MET A 24 -15.79 11.68 -7.46
C MET A 24 -14.87 10.76 -8.26
N ALA A 25 -13.58 11.08 -8.30
CA ALA A 25 -12.58 10.17 -8.84
C ALA A 25 -12.65 8.89 -7.99
N ALA A 26 -13.05 7.80 -8.60
CA ALA A 26 -13.01 6.50 -7.95
C ALA A 26 -11.56 6.11 -7.75
N ASP A 27 -11.24 5.51 -6.60
CA ASP A 27 -9.95 4.86 -6.36
C ASP A 27 -9.76 3.78 -7.41
N GLU A 28 -8.75 3.93 -8.25
CA GLU A 28 -8.46 3.01 -9.35
C GLU A 28 -7.22 2.20 -8.99
N THR A 29 -7.38 0.88 -8.94
CA THR A 29 -6.29 -0.08 -8.73
C THR A 29 -6.15 -0.95 -9.96
N GLU A 30 -4.95 -0.96 -10.56
CA GLU A 30 -4.62 -1.76 -11.72
C GLU A 30 -3.75 -2.95 -11.31
N TRP A 31 -4.18 -4.15 -11.69
CA TRP A 31 -3.41 -5.37 -11.48
C TRP A 31 -2.31 -5.50 -12.53
N LEU A 32 -1.04 -5.53 -12.10
CA LEU A 32 0.11 -5.61 -13.01
C LEU A 32 0.65 -7.04 -13.17
N GLY A 33 0.29 -7.95 -12.27
CA GLY A 33 0.63 -9.36 -12.39
C GLY A 33 0.95 -10.07 -11.09
N THR A 34 1.08 -11.39 -11.22
CA THR A 34 1.55 -12.29 -10.17
C THR A 34 2.87 -12.93 -10.60
N PHE A 35 3.87 -12.84 -9.72
CA PHE A 35 5.22 -13.32 -9.92
C PHE A 35 5.55 -14.28 -8.77
N GLN A 36 5.22 -15.55 -8.95
CA GLN A 36 5.32 -16.58 -7.92
C GLN A 36 4.59 -16.17 -6.62
N ASP A 37 5.33 -15.77 -5.58
CA ASP A 37 4.78 -15.41 -4.26
C ASP A 37 4.53 -13.90 -4.09
N TRP A 38 4.70 -13.11 -5.15
CA TRP A 38 4.55 -11.66 -5.15
C TRP A 38 3.51 -11.18 -6.15
N HIS A 39 2.74 -10.18 -5.74
CA HIS A 39 1.73 -9.52 -6.57
C HIS A 39 2.12 -8.06 -6.78
N ALA A 40 1.99 -7.57 -8.02
CA ALA A 40 2.27 -6.19 -8.38
C ALA A 40 0.98 -5.45 -8.74
N GLN A 41 0.83 -4.22 -8.25
CA GLN A 41 -0.33 -3.37 -8.48
C GLN A 41 0.09 -1.91 -8.66
N ALA A 42 -0.64 -1.18 -9.49
CA ALA A 42 -0.61 0.28 -9.53
C ALA A 42 -1.88 0.82 -8.89
N TYR A 43 -1.81 2.01 -8.28
CA TYR A 43 -2.96 2.66 -7.66
C TYR A 43 -3.01 4.14 -8.02
N LYS A 44 -4.23 4.68 -8.05
CA LYS A 44 -4.50 6.10 -8.15
C LYS A 44 -5.62 6.44 -7.18
N ASP A 45 -5.32 7.29 -6.20
CA ASP A 45 -6.22 7.78 -5.17
C ASP A 45 -6.18 9.32 -5.20
N GLY A 46 -7.14 9.93 -5.87
CA GLY A 46 -7.18 11.36 -6.07
C GLY A 46 -5.92 11.90 -6.74
N ALA A 47 -5.12 12.70 -6.00
CA ALA A 47 -3.86 13.28 -6.47
C ALA A 47 -2.64 12.39 -6.20
N ARG A 48 -2.82 11.25 -5.50
CA ARG A 48 -1.75 10.29 -5.19
C ARG A 48 -1.79 9.16 -6.20
N SER A 49 -0.63 8.80 -6.70
CA SER A 49 -0.46 7.63 -7.55
C SER A 49 0.87 6.95 -7.23
N GLY A 50 0.93 5.68 -7.49
CA GLY A 50 2.13 4.89 -7.26
C GLY A 50 1.90 3.43 -7.58
N CYS A 51 2.88 2.63 -7.24
CA CYS A 51 2.81 1.19 -7.38
C CYS A 51 3.34 0.50 -6.14
N TYR A 52 2.92 -0.73 -5.96
CA TYR A 52 3.44 -1.56 -4.90
C TYR A 52 3.50 -3.03 -5.33
N ILE A 53 4.36 -3.76 -4.66
CA ILE A 53 4.34 -5.21 -4.66
C ILE A 53 4.02 -5.69 -3.26
N ILE A 54 3.31 -6.81 -3.14
CA ILE A 54 2.83 -7.35 -1.88
C ILE A 54 2.99 -8.86 -1.85
N SER A 55 3.31 -9.41 -0.69
CA SER A 55 3.36 -10.85 -0.43
C SER A 55 2.84 -11.17 0.97
N ALA A 56 2.15 -12.29 1.10
CA ALA A 56 1.77 -12.86 2.39
C ALA A 56 2.80 -13.91 2.85
N PRO A 57 2.95 -14.14 4.17
CA PRO A 57 3.87 -15.15 4.66
C PRO A 57 3.44 -16.56 4.25
N LYS A 58 4.41 -17.43 4.00
CA LYS A 58 4.21 -18.88 3.77
C LYS A 58 3.97 -19.64 5.05
N SER A 59 4.39 -19.08 6.17
CA SER A 59 4.19 -19.67 7.50
C SER A 59 4.14 -18.56 8.54
N GLU A 60 3.15 -18.66 9.42
CA GLU A 60 2.95 -17.79 10.56
C GLU A 60 3.01 -18.64 11.83
N LYS A 61 3.86 -18.25 12.79
CA LYS A 61 4.02 -18.95 14.07
C LYS A 61 3.91 -17.98 15.23
N GLY A 62 3.24 -18.39 16.29
CA GLY A 62 3.08 -17.62 17.53
C GLY A 62 2.00 -18.23 18.42
N ASN A 63 2.00 -17.87 19.69
CA ASN A 63 0.97 -18.32 20.64
C ASN A 63 -0.18 -17.29 20.67
N TYR A 64 -0.99 -17.23 19.62
CA TYR A 64 -2.15 -16.35 19.48
C TYR A 64 -3.38 -17.13 19.01
N THR A 65 -4.57 -16.66 19.38
CA THR A 65 -5.86 -17.24 18.95
C THR A 65 -6.42 -16.55 17.70
N LYS A 66 -6.09 -15.26 17.50
CA LYS A 66 -6.54 -14.46 16.37
C LYS A 66 -5.48 -13.41 16.03
N ARG A 67 -5.29 -13.16 14.76
CA ARG A 67 -4.40 -12.16 14.17
C ARG A 67 -5.09 -11.50 12.99
N GLY A 68 -4.80 -10.25 12.72
CA GLY A 68 -5.22 -9.55 11.50
C GLY A 68 -4.39 -9.96 10.27
N ASP A 69 -4.54 -9.22 9.18
CA ASP A 69 -3.82 -9.48 7.94
C ASP A 69 -2.31 -9.25 8.11
N VAL A 70 -1.54 -10.19 7.58
CA VAL A 70 -0.07 -10.21 7.66
C VAL A 70 0.51 -10.17 6.26
N TYR A 71 1.30 -9.15 5.98
CA TYR A 71 1.94 -9.01 4.67
C TYR A 71 3.17 -8.11 4.72
N VAL A 72 4.00 -8.24 3.71
CA VAL A 72 5.06 -7.29 3.37
C VAL A 72 4.67 -6.56 2.09
N LEU A 73 4.91 -5.26 2.08
CA LEU A 73 4.61 -4.37 0.96
C LEU A 73 5.87 -3.57 0.62
N VAL A 74 6.20 -3.45 -0.66
CA VAL A 74 7.21 -2.52 -1.15
C VAL A 74 6.54 -1.56 -2.11
N SER A 75 6.49 -0.29 -1.74
CA SER A 75 5.80 0.75 -2.50
C SER A 75 6.77 1.73 -3.14
N ILE A 76 6.37 2.26 -4.30
CA ILE A 76 7.03 3.37 -4.98
C ILE A 76 5.97 4.42 -5.26
N SER A 77 6.19 5.65 -4.78
CA SER A 77 5.33 6.77 -5.13
C SER A 77 5.81 7.42 -6.43
N SER A 78 4.89 8.03 -7.18
CA SER A 78 5.23 8.80 -8.39
C SER A 78 6.15 10.01 -8.14
N LYS A 79 6.26 10.45 -6.89
CA LYS A 79 7.10 11.59 -6.47
C LYS A 79 8.49 11.16 -6.01
N GLU A 80 8.57 9.98 -5.41
CA GLU A 80 9.79 9.45 -4.80
C GLU A 80 10.07 8.09 -5.43
N ARG A 81 11.11 8.02 -6.24
CA ARG A 81 11.50 6.78 -6.95
C ARG A 81 12.25 5.77 -6.06
N ILE A 82 12.22 5.99 -4.76
CA ILE A 82 12.82 5.10 -3.76
C ILE A 82 11.73 4.14 -3.30
N GLY A 83 12.00 2.85 -3.34
CA GLY A 83 11.11 1.85 -2.77
C GLY A 83 11.12 1.94 -1.25
N ILE A 84 9.93 1.89 -0.63
CA ILE A 84 9.77 1.84 0.83
C ILE A 84 9.25 0.46 1.20
N VAL A 85 9.97 -0.22 2.09
CA VAL A 85 9.57 -1.53 2.61
C VAL A 85 8.75 -1.37 3.87
N THR A 86 7.54 -1.93 3.88
CA THR A 86 6.63 -1.91 5.02
C THR A 86 6.17 -3.31 5.34
N LEU A 87 6.28 -3.71 6.60
CA LEU A 87 5.79 -4.98 7.13
C LEU A 87 4.54 -4.72 7.97
N HIS A 88 3.46 -5.42 7.68
CA HIS A 88 2.22 -5.42 8.44
C HIS A 88 2.14 -6.68 9.29
N ALA A 89 2.03 -6.49 10.61
CA ALA A 89 2.05 -7.62 11.55
C ALA A 89 0.66 -8.19 11.87
N GLY A 90 -0.42 -7.45 11.57
CA GLY A 90 -1.79 -7.83 11.97
C GLY A 90 -2.04 -7.78 13.48
N TYR A 91 -1.18 -7.08 14.21
CA TYR A 91 -1.32 -6.76 15.63
C TYR A 91 -0.46 -5.54 15.98
N PRO A 92 -0.82 -4.75 16.99
CA PRO A 92 0.03 -3.68 17.48
C PRO A 92 1.31 -4.23 18.12
N PHE A 93 2.46 -3.76 17.66
CA PHE A 93 3.75 -4.09 18.24
C PHE A 93 3.86 -3.58 19.68
N LYS A 94 4.66 -4.26 20.47
CA LYS A 94 5.02 -3.81 21.81
C LYS A 94 5.76 -2.47 21.68
N GLU A 95 5.40 -1.50 22.50
CA GLU A 95 6.05 -0.19 22.55
C GLU A 95 7.55 -0.34 22.78
N ASP A 96 8.35 0.48 22.11
CA ASP A 96 9.82 0.45 22.14
C ASP A 96 10.44 -0.92 21.75
N SER A 97 9.70 -1.75 21.02
CA SER A 97 10.27 -2.99 20.47
C SER A 97 10.67 -2.80 19.01
N GLU A 98 11.69 -3.53 18.61
CA GLU A 98 12.13 -3.65 17.22
C GLU A 98 11.65 -4.97 16.64
N VAL A 99 11.49 -4.96 15.31
CA VAL A 99 11.29 -6.19 14.53
C VAL A 99 12.64 -6.63 13.99
N ASN A 100 12.97 -7.89 14.19
CA ASN A 100 14.16 -8.49 13.59
C ASN A 100 13.77 -9.18 12.29
N VAL A 101 14.49 -8.86 11.21
CA VAL A 101 14.34 -9.49 9.90
C VAL A 101 15.65 -10.18 9.54
N ASP A 102 15.54 -11.45 9.18
CA ASP A 102 16.65 -12.26 8.67
C ASP A 102 16.37 -12.63 7.21
N ILE A 103 17.30 -12.33 6.32
CA ILE A 103 17.27 -12.76 4.93
C ILE A 103 18.48 -13.67 4.69
N ASP A 104 18.22 -14.98 4.60
CA ASP A 104 19.23 -16.00 4.32
C ASP A 104 20.46 -15.96 5.25
N GLY A 105 20.27 -15.54 6.51
CA GLY A 105 21.31 -15.43 7.55
C GLY A 105 21.86 -14.02 7.77
N GLU A 106 21.44 -13.04 6.98
CA GLU A 106 21.78 -11.63 7.20
C GLU A 106 20.62 -10.93 7.92
N SER A 107 20.87 -10.47 9.15
CA SER A 107 19.87 -9.83 9.99
C SER A 107 19.94 -8.31 9.92
N GLN A 108 18.74 -7.66 10.04
CA GLN A 108 18.60 -6.24 10.30
C GLN A 108 17.40 -6.00 11.20
N THR A 109 17.36 -4.85 11.88
CA THR A 109 16.26 -4.41 12.71
C THR A 109 15.42 -3.37 11.98
N LEU A 110 14.12 -3.33 12.32
CA LEU A 110 13.17 -2.36 11.80
C LEU A 110 12.53 -1.60 12.95
N LEU A 111 12.22 -0.34 12.71
CA LEU A 111 11.40 0.49 13.58
C LEU A 111 9.94 0.02 13.54
N THR A 112 9.21 0.25 14.64
CA THR A 112 7.79 -0.13 14.73
C THR A 112 6.91 1.04 15.17
N SER A 113 5.68 1.08 14.63
CA SER A 113 4.58 1.90 15.16
C SER A 113 3.26 1.23 14.87
N ASN A 114 2.40 1.08 15.86
CA ASN A 114 1.16 0.32 15.76
C ASN A 114 1.41 -1.08 15.16
N GLU A 115 0.80 -1.41 14.02
CA GLU A 115 0.91 -2.71 13.35
C GLU A 115 1.98 -2.76 12.26
N ILE A 116 2.75 -1.67 12.09
CA ILE A 116 3.66 -1.48 10.96
C ILE A 116 5.10 -1.48 11.45
N ALA A 117 5.98 -2.13 10.67
CA ALA A 117 7.43 -2.01 10.81
C ALA A 117 8.06 -1.56 9.49
N TRP A 118 9.13 -0.75 9.56
CA TRP A 118 9.85 -0.21 8.39
C TRP A 118 11.33 -0.02 8.70
N ALA A 119 12.14 0.11 7.65
CA ALA A 119 13.58 0.31 7.77
C ALA A 119 13.93 1.67 8.39
N TYR A 120 15.12 1.78 8.97
CA TYR A 120 15.67 3.09 9.36
C TYR A 120 15.92 3.96 8.13
N ASP A 121 15.95 5.28 8.34
CA ASP A 121 16.15 6.25 7.26
C ASP A 121 17.39 5.92 6.43
N GLY A 122 17.19 5.80 5.12
CA GLY A 122 18.25 5.48 4.16
C GLY A 122 18.58 3.99 4.00
N GLU A 123 17.97 3.10 4.76
CA GLU A 123 18.24 1.64 4.70
C GLU A 123 17.34 0.86 3.74
N ASP A 124 16.25 1.47 3.25
CA ASP A 124 15.28 0.80 2.36
C ASP A 124 15.95 0.20 1.12
N GLN A 125 16.87 0.92 0.49
CA GLN A 125 17.55 0.42 -0.70
C GLN A 125 18.38 -0.83 -0.39
N THR A 126 19.12 -0.83 0.71
CA THR A 126 19.90 -2.00 1.16
C THR A 126 18.99 -3.18 1.45
N PHE A 127 17.83 -2.93 2.08
CA PHE A 127 16.82 -3.94 2.36
C PHE A 127 16.27 -4.55 1.06
N ILE A 128 15.87 -3.70 0.11
CA ILE A 128 15.38 -4.13 -1.21
C ILE A 128 16.43 -4.97 -1.95
N ASP A 129 17.70 -4.56 -1.93
CA ASP A 129 18.77 -5.28 -2.62
C ASP A 129 19.01 -6.67 -2.00
N ARG A 130 18.88 -6.80 -0.67
CA ARG A 130 18.88 -8.10 0.01
C ARG A 130 17.66 -8.94 -0.37
N MET A 131 16.47 -8.35 -0.43
CA MET A 131 15.26 -9.06 -0.88
C MET A 131 15.38 -9.53 -2.33
N ARG A 132 16.03 -8.77 -3.21
CA ARG A 132 16.25 -9.14 -4.62
C ARG A 132 17.20 -10.34 -4.79
N SER A 133 18.21 -10.45 -3.94
CA SER A 133 19.20 -11.52 -3.98
C SER A 133 18.84 -12.73 -3.13
N GLY A 134 17.95 -12.54 -2.14
CA GLY A 134 17.56 -13.54 -1.18
C GLY A 134 16.51 -14.54 -1.69
N LYS A 135 16.33 -15.61 -0.93
CA LYS A 135 15.34 -16.67 -1.20
C LYS A 135 14.23 -16.71 -0.14
N LYS A 136 14.61 -16.43 1.11
CA LYS A 136 13.74 -16.53 2.26
C LYS A 136 13.97 -15.35 3.20
N MET A 137 12.87 -14.80 3.70
CA MET A 137 12.89 -13.77 4.73
C MET A 137 12.12 -14.28 5.96
N VAL A 138 12.71 -14.14 7.15
CA VAL A 138 12.10 -14.47 8.43
C VAL A 138 11.95 -13.20 9.24
N VAL A 139 10.74 -12.93 9.69
CA VAL A 139 10.37 -11.74 10.47
C VAL A 139 9.98 -12.16 11.87
N VAL A 140 10.63 -11.57 12.88
CA VAL A 140 10.34 -11.84 14.30
C VAL A 140 9.93 -10.53 14.97
N GLY A 141 8.75 -10.54 15.58
CA GLY A 141 8.21 -9.39 16.30
C GLY A 141 7.51 -9.80 17.59
N PHE A 142 7.16 -8.79 18.40
CA PHE A 142 6.45 -8.97 19.67
C PHE A 142 5.21 -8.07 19.69
N SER A 143 4.05 -8.66 20.04
CA SER A 143 2.82 -7.89 20.24
C SER A 143 2.83 -7.12 21.56
N THR A 144 1.91 -6.17 21.72
CA THR A 144 1.67 -5.46 22.99
C THR A 144 1.42 -6.40 24.17
N ARG A 145 0.95 -7.62 23.91
CA ARG A 145 0.74 -8.67 24.92
C ARG A 145 2.00 -9.47 25.22
N GLY A 146 3.13 -9.17 24.56
CA GLY A 146 4.37 -9.92 24.71
C GLY A 146 4.42 -11.24 23.91
N THR A 147 3.42 -11.50 23.06
CA THR A 147 3.43 -12.68 22.20
C THR A 147 4.48 -12.52 21.10
N LYS A 148 5.45 -13.44 21.07
CA LYS A 148 6.41 -13.54 19.97
C LYS A 148 5.73 -14.17 18.75
N THR A 149 5.92 -13.54 17.58
CA THR A 149 5.57 -14.15 16.29
C THR A 149 6.80 -14.37 15.44
N THR A 150 6.71 -15.33 14.54
CA THR A 150 7.74 -15.62 13.52
C THR A 150 7.05 -15.92 12.21
N ASP A 151 7.21 -15.02 11.26
CA ASP A 151 6.61 -15.09 9.93
C ASP A 151 7.69 -15.38 8.89
N THR A 152 7.42 -16.32 8.02
CA THR A 152 8.37 -16.71 6.97
C THR A 152 7.80 -16.39 5.61
N TYR A 153 8.53 -15.57 4.87
CA TYR A 153 8.19 -15.15 3.50
C TYR A 153 9.11 -15.83 2.50
N SER A 154 8.57 -16.09 1.33
CA SER A 154 9.34 -16.46 0.14
C SER A 154 9.73 -15.18 -0.61
N LEU A 155 10.97 -15.10 -1.07
CA LEU A 155 11.43 -14.00 -1.93
C LEU A 155 11.43 -14.39 -3.42
N PHE A 156 10.93 -15.58 -3.76
CA PHE A 156 10.78 -15.98 -5.15
C PHE A 156 9.73 -15.12 -5.87
N GLY A 157 10.16 -14.53 -6.97
CA GLY A 157 9.34 -13.59 -7.76
C GLY A 157 9.49 -12.12 -7.36
N PHE A 158 10.13 -11.81 -6.22
CA PHE A 158 10.34 -10.44 -5.76
C PHE A 158 10.96 -9.55 -6.85
N THR A 159 12.09 -9.94 -7.40
CA THR A 159 12.81 -9.15 -8.42
C THR A 159 11.95 -8.86 -9.64
N GLN A 160 11.21 -9.86 -10.15
CA GLN A 160 10.34 -9.68 -11.31
C GLN A 160 9.16 -8.74 -11.01
N ALA A 161 8.52 -8.90 -9.84
CA ALA A 161 7.45 -8.03 -9.40
C ALA A 161 7.95 -6.57 -9.23
N PHE A 162 9.09 -6.39 -8.58
CA PHE A 162 9.69 -5.07 -8.32
C PHE A 162 10.10 -4.37 -9.62
N GLU A 163 10.73 -5.07 -10.56
CA GLU A 163 11.05 -4.52 -11.87
C GLU A 163 9.81 -4.15 -12.69
N THR A 164 8.69 -4.85 -12.50
CA THR A 164 7.43 -4.53 -13.17
C THR A 164 6.91 -3.18 -12.70
N ILE A 165 6.88 -2.92 -11.40
CA ILE A 165 6.44 -1.61 -10.87
C ILE A 165 7.41 -0.49 -11.23
N LEU A 166 8.73 -0.73 -11.29
CA LEU A 166 9.72 0.27 -11.70
C LEU A 166 9.54 0.73 -13.17
N LYS A 167 9.00 -0.12 -14.03
CA LYS A 167 8.78 0.15 -15.46
C LYS A 167 7.41 0.77 -15.74
N HIS A 168 6.48 0.68 -14.80
CA HIS A 168 5.11 1.15 -14.99
C HIS A 168 5.00 2.67 -15.02
N ASN A 169 4.14 3.21 -15.90
CA ASN A 169 4.08 4.66 -16.14
C ASN A 169 3.55 5.46 -14.95
N GLN A 170 2.65 4.89 -14.15
CA GLN A 170 2.12 5.56 -12.94
C GLN A 170 3.14 5.65 -11.79
N CYS A 171 4.26 4.94 -11.91
CA CYS A 171 5.30 4.85 -10.88
C CYS A 171 6.59 5.60 -11.28
N LYS A 172 6.53 6.35 -12.40
CA LYS A 172 7.64 7.13 -12.97
C LYS A 172 7.54 8.59 -12.63
#